data_536e8be625d695496e7b4fc2ce61dee1
#
_entry.id   536e8be625d695496e7b4fc2ce61dee1
#
_cell.length_a   1.000
_cell.length_b   1.000
_cell.length_c   1.000
_cell.angle_alpha   90.00
_cell.angle_beta   90.00
_cell.angle_gamma   90.00
#
_symmetry.space_group_name_H-M   'P 1'
#
loop_
_entity.id
_entity.type
_entity.pdbx_description
1 polymer ?
#
loop_
_entity_poly.entity_id
_entity_poly.type
_entity_poly.pdbx_seq_one_letter_code
_entity_poly.pdbx_strand_id
1 'polypeptide(L)'
;MDLKKFENALKIGETAAIEFKRAGGTIEMDTFETVCSFSNRFGGDIYLGVLDDGSVVGVPENAAPSMVKNFISAIGNPDLFSPTLYLEPEIFKYRKKTLIHIHVPSSGEVHSFKKRIYDRMEEADVKVSATAKIAQMYIRKQEIYTERRVYPYVKMKDLRLDLLPMVRILAKNNAGGSHLWEKLSNMDLLKSAGLYAEDHVTGKDGFNLAAVMLLGRDEVIRDVCPAYQTDAIVRKVNVDRYDDRLTVVTNLVESFEQLFKFATLHLPDKFYVEGAERKSLRNIVAREMLVNTLMHREYSSSYQAKFVIEQDRMYVENANRARFNGPITLRNLEPFPKNPLIASFFRNIGYSEKLGSGARKMFKYGRLYSGVDPEFIEDDVFRIIQPLNENYSFDAENEVGGQKTTQKSSVESSVKSSVKSSVKIIEMMKENPEVTIPIMAETLRLTTRAVEKNVAKLQAKGIVKRVGPDKGGHWEVLDN
;
A
#
# COMPACT_ATOMS: atom_id res chain seq x y z
N MET A 1 30.50 -2.92 -5.08
CA MET A 1 29.23 -2.90 -5.89
C MET A 1 28.95 -4.27 -6.50
N ASP A 2 27.73 -4.81 -6.33
CA ASP A 2 27.29 -6.04 -7.00
C ASP A 2 26.83 -5.72 -8.43
N LEU A 3 27.55 -6.26 -9.44
CA LEU A 3 27.24 -6.04 -10.86
C LEU A 3 25.86 -6.58 -11.26
N LYS A 4 25.37 -7.65 -10.61
CA LYS A 4 24.02 -8.18 -10.86
C LYS A 4 22.94 -7.20 -10.37
N LYS A 5 23.19 -6.52 -9.24
CA LYS A 5 22.30 -5.47 -8.74
C LYS A 5 22.21 -4.31 -9.73
N PHE A 6 23.35 -3.89 -10.29
CA PHE A 6 23.39 -2.84 -11.30
C PHE A 6 22.69 -3.26 -12.61
N GLU A 7 22.94 -4.47 -13.11
CA GLU A 7 22.26 -4.96 -14.32
C GLU A 7 20.74 -5.08 -14.13
N ASN A 8 20.28 -5.42 -12.93
CA ASN A 8 18.87 -5.40 -12.61
C ASN A 8 18.31 -3.96 -12.57
N ALA A 9 19.04 -3.00 -12.01
CA ALA A 9 18.67 -1.60 -12.03
C ALA A 9 18.49 -1.06 -13.47
N LEU A 10 19.43 -1.38 -14.38
CA LEU A 10 19.33 -1.01 -15.80
C LEU A 10 18.09 -1.60 -16.50
N LYS A 11 17.61 -2.79 -16.07
CA LYS A 11 16.42 -3.43 -16.64
C LYS A 11 15.13 -2.82 -16.10
N ILE A 12 15.13 -2.38 -14.85
CA ILE A 12 13.97 -1.80 -14.17
C ILE A 12 13.78 -0.35 -14.62
N GLY A 13 14.87 0.40 -14.83
CA GLY A 13 14.87 1.83 -15.09
C GLY A 13 14.83 2.65 -13.80
N GLU A 14 14.59 3.95 -13.93
CA GLU A 14 14.41 4.86 -12.80
C GLU A 14 13.13 4.54 -12.03
N THR A 15 13.17 4.75 -10.73
CA THR A 15 12.06 4.50 -9.80
C THR A 15 12.13 5.44 -8.60
N ALA A 16 11.22 5.27 -7.64
CA ALA A 16 11.30 5.98 -6.35
C ALA A 16 12.62 5.73 -5.58
N ALA A 17 13.38 4.66 -5.91
CA ALA A 17 14.60 4.26 -5.22
C ALA A 17 15.81 4.01 -6.16
N ILE A 18 15.69 4.26 -7.44
CA ILE A 18 16.77 4.16 -8.43
C ILE A 18 16.79 5.44 -9.26
N GLU A 19 17.96 6.04 -9.37
CA GLU A 19 18.18 7.24 -10.17
C GLU A 19 19.40 7.10 -11.05
N PHE A 20 19.30 7.49 -12.33
CA PHE A 20 20.38 7.56 -13.28
C PHE A 20 20.78 9.01 -13.50
N LYS A 21 22.05 9.29 -13.54
CA LYS A 21 22.56 10.65 -13.78
C LYS A 21 23.70 10.62 -14.79
N ARG A 22 23.54 11.42 -15.84
CA ARG A 22 24.66 11.74 -16.70
C ARG A 22 25.66 12.56 -15.89
N ALA A 23 26.92 12.20 -15.93
CA ALA A 23 27.98 12.97 -15.29
C ALA A 23 29.17 13.14 -16.23
N GLY A 24 29.55 14.40 -16.51
CA GLY A 24 30.66 14.73 -17.42
C GLY A 24 32.04 14.65 -16.76
N GLY A 25 32.22 15.23 -15.63
CA GLY A 25 33.50 15.31 -14.87
C GLY A 25 33.30 15.98 -13.54
N THR A 26 32.06 16.46 -13.31
CA THR A 26 31.58 17.04 -12.07
C THR A 26 30.22 16.44 -11.71
N ILE A 27 29.85 16.50 -10.46
CA ILE A 27 28.51 16.10 -10.00
C ILE A 27 27.63 17.33 -10.05
N GLU A 28 26.50 17.22 -10.74
CA GLU A 28 25.55 18.30 -10.91
C GLU A 28 24.69 18.53 -9.66
N MET A 29 24.06 19.71 -9.58
CA MET A 29 23.33 20.12 -8.39
C MET A 29 22.07 19.29 -8.13
N ASP A 30 21.42 18.81 -9.18
CA ASP A 30 20.24 17.95 -9.11
C ASP A 30 20.54 16.61 -8.42
N THR A 31 21.75 16.07 -8.59
CA THR A 31 22.21 14.86 -7.85
C THR A 31 22.12 15.06 -6.33
N PHE A 32 22.45 16.26 -5.83
CA PHE A 32 22.35 16.56 -4.40
C PHE A 32 20.90 16.76 -3.95
N GLU A 33 20.01 17.23 -4.84
CA GLU A 33 18.58 17.27 -4.59
C GLU A 33 18.01 15.85 -4.43
N THR A 34 18.43 14.92 -5.31
CA THR A 34 18.13 13.49 -5.22
C THR A 34 18.67 12.87 -3.93
N VAL A 35 19.90 13.14 -3.54
CA VAL A 35 20.46 12.68 -2.26
C VAL A 35 19.60 13.16 -1.09
N CYS A 36 19.17 14.44 -1.09
CA CYS A 36 18.32 14.99 -0.06
C CYS A 36 16.95 14.31 -0.03
N SER A 37 16.31 14.12 -1.19
CA SER A 37 14.99 13.50 -1.30
C SER A 37 15.01 12.02 -0.90
N PHE A 38 16.02 11.27 -1.33
CA PHE A 38 16.24 9.87 -0.94
C PHE A 38 16.45 9.74 0.57
N SER A 39 17.33 10.55 1.16
CA SER A 39 17.53 10.57 2.61
C SER A 39 16.23 10.89 3.35
N ASN A 40 15.39 11.75 2.79
CA ASN A 40 14.11 12.16 3.35
C ASN A 40 12.99 11.13 3.13
N ARG A 41 13.15 10.18 2.23
CA ARG A 41 12.11 9.20 1.92
C ARG A 41 12.56 7.77 2.29
N PHE A 42 12.80 6.93 1.34
CA PHE A 42 13.05 5.50 1.53
C PHE A 42 14.53 5.12 1.34
N GLY A 43 15.36 6.09 1.01
CA GLY A 43 16.68 5.82 0.48
C GLY A 43 16.63 5.43 -0.99
N GLY A 44 17.78 5.08 -1.55
CA GLY A 44 17.89 4.64 -2.95
C GLY A 44 19.32 4.52 -3.42
N ASP A 45 19.46 4.14 -4.68
CA ASP A 45 20.73 3.98 -5.36
C ASP A 45 20.82 4.97 -6.54
N ILE A 46 21.89 5.79 -6.58
CA ILE A 46 22.16 6.74 -7.66
C ILE A 46 23.35 6.21 -8.47
N TYR A 47 23.22 6.15 -9.78
CA TYR A 47 24.25 5.70 -10.69
C TYR A 47 24.71 6.82 -11.62
N LEU A 48 25.94 7.35 -11.39
CA LEU A 48 26.52 8.38 -12.25
C LEU A 48 27.20 7.75 -13.45
N GLY A 49 26.96 8.29 -14.62
CA GLY A 49 27.44 7.79 -15.90
C GLY A 49 26.40 6.92 -16.64
N VAL A 50 25.13 6.98 -16.23
CA VAL A 50 24.01 6.33 -16.90
C VAL A 50 23.03 7.42 -17.35
N LEU A 51 22.40 7.27 -18.50
CA LEU A 51 21.34 8.14 -19.00
C LEU A 51 19.98 7.62 -18.54
N ASP A 52 18.96 8.44 -18.58
CA ASP A 52 17.58 8.13 -18.16
C ASP A 52 16.99 6.91 -18.91
N ASP A 53 17.44 6.66 -20.15
CA ASP A 53 17.07 5.48 -20.94
C ASP A 53 17.83 4.19 -20.56
N GLY A 54 18.67 4.24 -19.52
CA GLY A 54 19.52 3.14 -19.09
C GLY A 54 20.81 2.96 -19.90
N SER A 55 21.10 3.84 -20.87
CA SER A 55 22.32 3.78 -21.67
C SER A 55 23.56 4.14 -20.82
N VAL A 56 24.54 3.25 -20.76
CA VAL A 56 25.77 3.45 -19.98
C VAL A 56 26.78 4.24 -20.80
N VAL A 57 26.98 5.50 -20.42
CA VAL A 57 27.98 6.39 -21.06
C VAL A 57 29.30 6.45 -20.29
N GLY A 58 29.23 6.26 -18.96
CA GLY A 58 30.35 6.35 -18.05
C GLY A 58 30.75 7.78 -17.66
N VAL A 59 31.61 7.88 -16.65
CA VAL A 59 32.28 9.13 -16.25
C VAL A 59 33.73 9.09 -16.70
N PRO A 60 34.41 10.26 -16.88
CA PRO A 60 35.87 10.27 -17.18
C PRO A 60 36.64 9.59 -16.05
N GLU A 61 37.44 8.56 -16.39
CA GLU A 61 38.15 7.73 -15.41
C GLU A 61 39.08 8.54 -14.51
N ASN A 62 39.77 9.53 -15.09
CA ASN A 62 40.67 10.43 -14.37
C ASN A 62 39.94 11.43 -13.45
N ALA A 63 38.66 11.71 -13.70
CA ALA A 63 37.84 12.62 -12.89
C ALA A 63 37.11 11.91 -11.74
N ALA A 64 36.84 10.61 -11.86
CA ALA A 64 36.05 9.88 -10.91
C ALA A 64 36.54 9.99 -9.44
N PRO A 65 37.84 9.89 -9.11
CA PRO A 65 38.29 10.06 -7.73
C PRO A 65 38.04 11.46 -7.17
N SER A 66 38.23 12.51 -8.00
CA SER A 66 37.97 13.90 -7.58
C SER A 66 36.45 14.18 -7.43
N MET A 67 35.62 13.58 -8.27
CA MET A 67 34.19 13.64 -8.16
C MET A 67 33.69 13.06 -6.82
N VAL A 68 34.17 11.87 -6.44
CA VAL A 68 33.86 11.23 -5.15
C VAL A 68 34.30 12.13 -3.98
N LYS A 69 35.54 12.66 -4.02
CA LYS A 69 36.07 13.54 -2.98
C LYS A 69 35.19 14.81 -2.82
N ASN A 70 34.85 15.44 -3.94
CA ASN A 70 34.00 16.65 -3.93
C ASN A 70 32.58 16.36 -3.44
N PHE A 71 32.03 15.20 -3.80
CA PHE A 71 30.73 14.74 -3.31
C PHE A 71 30.73 14.61 -1.77
N ILE A 72 31.69 13.86 -1.23
CA ILE A 72 31.82 13.66 0.23
C ILE A 72 31.99 15.00 0.94
N SER A 73 32.80 15.91 0.40
CA SER A 73 32.97 17.24 0.96
C SER A 73 31.68 18.06 0.95
N ALA A 74 30.88 17.95 -0.12
CA ALA A 74 29.61 18.69 -0.25
C ALA A 74 28.55 18.19 0.73
N ILE A 75 28.38 16.85 0.86
CA ILE A 75 27.36 16.30 1.78
C ILE A 75 27.74 16.46 3.26
N GLY A 76 29.02 16.56 3.58
CA GLY A 76 29.56 16.85 4.91
C GLY A 76 29.59 18.34 5.25
N ASN A 77 29.27 19.23 4.31
CA ASN A 77 29.27 20.67 4.56
C ASN A 77 27.92 21.14 5.14
N PRO A 78 27.89 21.68 6.39
CA PRO A 78 26.65 22.12 7.04
C PRO A 78 25.97 23.32 6.35
N ASP A 79 26.69 24.09 5.53
CA ASP A 79 26.10 25.17 4.72
C ASP A 79 25.32 24.64 3.50
N LEU A 80 25.61 23.42 3.07
CA LEU A 80 24.94 22.76 1.97
C LEU A 80 23.88 21.76 2.46
N PHE A 81 24.24 20.87 3.40
CA PHE A 81 23.33 19.87 3.96
C PHE A 81 23.11 20.10 5.45
N SER A 82 21.86 20.10 5.86
CA SER A 82 21.51 20.22 7.29
C SER A 82 20.33 19.26 7.60
N PRO A 83 20.56 18.25 8.47
CA PRO A 83 21.85 17.75 8.95
C PRO A 83 22.77 17.27 7.84
N THR A 84 24.09 17.18 8.14
CA THR A 84 25.09 16.65 7.20
C THR A 84 24.92 15.13 7.02
N LEU A 85 25.42 14.60 5.89
CA LEU A 85 25.35 13.19 5.56
C LEU A 85 26.74 12.55 5.50
N TYR A 86 26.79 11.25 5.74
CA TYR A 86 27.99 10.43 5.62
C TYR A 86 27.67 9.28 4.68
N LEU A 87 28.11 9.39 3.41
CA LEU A 87 27.89 8.38 2.38
C LEU A 87 29.23 7.98 1.78
N GLU A 88 29.34 6.73 1.35
CA GLU A 88 30.56 6.17 0.74
C GLU A 88 30.26 5.81 -0.73
N PRO A 89 30.49 6.73 -1.70
CA PRO A 89 30.35 6.39 -3.11
C PRO A 89 31.40 5.37 -3.56
N GLU A 90 30.98 4.42 -4.39
CA GLU A 90 31.84 3.38 -4.95
C GLU A 90 32.12 3.62 -6.42
N ILE A 91 33.40 3.64 -6.82
CA ILE A 91 33.83 3.65 -8.23
C ILE A 91 33.89 2.20 -8.73
N PHE A 92 33.23 1.88 -9.83
CA PHE A 92 33.25 0.54 -10.42
C PHE A 92 33.32 0.60 -11.95
N LYS A 93 33.69 -0.53 -12.58
CA LYS A 93 33.78 -0.65 -14.04
C LYS A 93 32.70 -1.60 -14.56
N TYR A 94 32.01 -1.15 -15.61
CA TYR A 94 31.05 -1.96 -16.36
C TYR A 94 31.27 -1.79 -17.86
N ARG A 95 31.55 -2.91 -18.59
CA ARG A 95 31.82 -2.91 -20.04
C ARG A 95 32.88 -1.87 -20.46
N LYS A 96 34.00 -1.78 -19.73
CA LYS A 96 35.08 -0.81 -19.92
C LYS A 96 34.73 0.67 -19.65
N LYS A 97 33.54 0.95 -19.13
CA LYS A 97 33.12 2.29 -18.68
C LYS A 97 33.33 2.39 -17.18
N THR A 98 33.78 3.55 -16.70
CA THR A 98 33.87 3.87 -15.28
C THR A 98 32.55 4.51 -14.83
N LEU A 99 32.01 4.08 -13.72
CA LEU A 99 30.77 4.59 -13.11
C LEU A 99 31.00 4.87 -11.64
N ILE A 100 30.13 5.68 -11.05
CA ILE A 100 30.10 5.92 -9.62
C ILE A 100 28.69 5.51 -9.11
N HIS A 101 28.66 4.68 -8.09
CA HIS A 101 27.45 4.29 -7.39
C HIS A 101 27.41 5.00 -6.04
N ILE A 102 26.26 5.58 -5.71
CA ILE A 102 25.99 6.24 -4.43
C ILE A 102 24.77 5.57 -3.83
N HIS A 103 24.97 4.80 -2.76
CA HIS A 103 23.85 4.31 -1.97
C HIS A 103 23.48 5.34 -0.92
N VAL A 104 22.23 5.80 -0.94
CA VAL A 104 21.67 6.78 0.01
C VAL A 104 20.70 6.03 0.91
N PRO A 105 21.02 5.80 2.19
CA PRO A 105 20.08 5.18 3.13
C PRO A 105 18.98 6.18 3.51
N SER A 106 17.82 5.66 3.89
CA SER A 106 16.80 6.47 4.56
C SER A 106 17.35 6.97 5.90
N SER A 107 17.25 8.27 6.14
CA SER A 107 17.68 8.88 7.41
C SER A 107 16.53 8.92 8.44
N GLY A 108 16.85 8.91 9.73
CA GLY A 108 15.92 9.20 10.82
C GLY A 108 15.57 10.69 10.99
N GLU A 109 16.26 11.58 10.26
CA GLU A 109 16.08 13.02 10.33
C GLU A 109 15.60 13.59 8.99
N VAL A 110 15.02 14.79 9.04
CA VAL A 110 14.65 15.54 7.84
C VAL A 110 15.83 16.40 7.41
N HIS A 111 16.39 16.10 6.25
CA HIS A 111 17.50 16.80 5.64
C HIS A 111 17.03 17.94 4.74
N SER A 112 17.82 18.99 4.68
CA SER A 112 17.70 20.08 3.71
C SER A 112 19.00 20.24 2.91
N PHE A 113 18.85 20.54 1.62
CA PHE A 113 19.95 20.91 0.75
C PHE A 113 19.81 22.38 0.35
N LYS A 114 20.82 23.19 0.60
CA LYS A 114 20.80 24.67 0.41
C LYS A 114 19.55 25.31 1.04
N LYS A 115 19.25 24.93 2.29
CA LYS A 115 18.07 25.40 3.06
C LYS A 115 16.72 25.07 2.41
N ARG A 116 16.67 24.09 1.50
CA ARG A 116 15.45 23.59 0.85
C ARG A 116 15.25 22.13 1.19
N ILE A 117 14.05 21.76 1.56
CA ILE A 117 13.68 20.36 1.83
C ILE A 117 13.13 19.76 0.54
N TYR A 118 13.62 18.56 0.20
CA TYR A 118 13.13 17.78 -0.94
C TYR A 118 12.56 16.46 -0.43
N ASP A 119 11.48 16.01 -1.02
CA ASP A 119 10.86 14.70 -0.80
C ASP A 119 10.76 13.95 -2.13
N ARG A 120 10.85 12.64 -2.10
CA ARG A 120 10.72 11.81 -3.30
C ARG A 120 9.25 11.46 -3.53
N MET A 121 8.73 11.78 -4.70
CA MET A 121 7.39 11.41 -5.14
C MET A 121 7.50 10.70 -6.49
N GLU A 122 7.29 9.39 -6.47
CA GLU A 122 7.58 8.52 -7.63
C GLU A 122 9.04 8.69 -8.09
N GLU A 123 9.27 9.19 -9.31
CA GLU A 123 10.59 9.44 -9.87
C GLU A 123 11.05 10.90 -9.73
N ALA A 124 10.27 11.76 -9.07
CA ALA A 124 10.53 13.19 -8.99
C ALA A 124 11.05 13.64 -7.61
N ASP A 125 12.05 14.52 -7.61
CA ASP A 125 12.55 15.24 -6.44
C ASP A 125 11.73 16.51 -6.24
N VAL A 126 10.76 16.47 -5.35
CA VAL A 126 9.80 17.56 -5.12
C VAL A 126 10.25 18.45 -3.99
N LYS A 127 10.42 19.74 -4.26
CA LYS A 127 10.69 20.76 -3.24
C LYS A 127 9.47 20.93 -2.34
N VAL A 128 9.65 20.71 -1.02
CA VAL A 128 8.59 20.85 -0.02
C VAL A 128 8.74 22.18 0.71
N SER A 129 7.72 23.04 0.60
CA SER A 129 7.65 24.33 1.27
C SER A 129 6.44 24.49 2.20
N ALA A 130 5.40 23.66 2.04
CA ALA A 130 4.21 23.70 2.87
C ALA A 130 4.52 23.18 4.29
N THR A 131 4.30 24.00 5.32
CA THR A 131 4.58 23.68 6.74
C THR A 131 3.90 22.36 7.17
N ALA A 132 2.67 22.11 6.74
CA ALA A 132 1.96 20.89 7.05
C ALA A 132 2.65 19.64 6.49
N LYS A 133 3.18 19.70 5.26
CA LYS A 133 3.96 18.62 4.63
C LYS A 133 5.30 18.41 5.36
N ILE A 134 5.99 19.47 5.71
CA ILE A 134 7.25 19.41 6.48
C ILE A 134 7.00 18.76 7.84
N ALA A 135 5.92 19.13 8.54
CA ALA A 135 5.52 18.51 9.79
C ALA A 135 5.25 16.99 9.62
N GLN A 136 4.57 16.59 8.55
CA GLN A 136 4.37 15.17 8.21
C GLN A 136 5.70 14.43 7.98
N MET A 137 6.69 15.08 7.33
CA MET A 137 8.02 14.49 7.14
C MET A 137 8.74 14.24 8.46
N TYR A 138 8.68 15.20 9.40
CA TYR A 138 9.23 15.01 10.74
C TYR A 138 8.53 13.88 11.50
N ILE A 139 7.20 13.80 11.44
CA ILE A 139 6.42 12.71 12.07
C ILE A 139 6.81 11.35 11.45
N ARG A 140 6.97 11.28 10.13
CA ARG A 140 7.41 10.08 9.42
C ARG A 140 8.80 9.60 9.86
N LYS A 141 9.70 10.53 10.16
CA LYS A 141 11.09 10.26 10.58
C LYS A 141 11.23 9.89 12.05
N GLN A 142 10.29 10.29 12.89
CA GLN A 142 10.33 9.92 14.30
C GLN A 142 10.07 8.42 14.44
N GLU A 143 11.02 7.68 15.00
CA GLU A 143 10.83 6.26 15.39
C GLU A 143 9.88 6.11 16.59
N ILE A 144 9.34 7.19 17.10
CA ILE A 144 8.41 7.22 18.24
C ILE A 144 7.04 6.72 17.74
N TYR A 145 6.59 5.62 18.31
CA TYR A 145 5.23 5.15 18.13
C TYR A 145 4.25 6.15 18.75
N THR A 146 3.48 6.84 17.93
CA THR A 146 2.52 7.88 18.35
C THR A 146 1.55 7.35 19.39
N GLU A 147 1.17 6.07 19.31
CA GLU A 147 0.29 5.40 20.27
C GLU A 147 0.85 5.35 21.71
N ARG A 148 2.17 5.52 21.90
CA ARG A 148 2.83 5.51 23.23
C ARG A 148 2.84 6.86 23.92
N ARG A 149 2.43 7.92 23.22
CA ARG A 149 2.35 9.26 23.82
C ARG A 149 1.44 9.27 25.04
N VAL A 150 1.96 9.69 26.20
CA VAL A 150 1.23 9.69 27.48
C VAL A 150 0.42 10.98 27.64
N TYR A 151 -0.80 10.84 28.16
CA TYR A 151 -1.72 11.94 28.49
C TYR A 151 -2.02 11.93 29.98
N PRO A 152 -1.22 12.60 30.85
CA PRO A 152 -1.35 12.53 32.31
C PRO A 152 -2.67 13.05 32.86
N TYR A 153 -3.41 13.83 32.08
CA TYR A 153 -4.74 14.36 32.45
C TYR A 153 -5.87 13.35 32.23
N VAL A 154 -5.67 12.31 31.39
CA VAL A 154 -6.67 11.26 31.18
C VAL A 154 -6.72 10.35 32.41
N LYS A 155 -7.91 10.09 32.93
CA LYS A 155 -8.15 9.30 34.15
C LYS A 155 -8.99 8.05 33.82
N MET A 156 -9.08 7.12 34.74
CA MET A 156 -9.88 5.88 34.61
C MET A 156 -11.36 6.15 34.23
N LYS A 157 -11.96 7.23 34.76
CA LYS A 157 -13.35 7.62 34.44
C LYS A 157 -13.57 8.05 33.00
N ASP A 158 -12.49 8.44 32.33
CA ASP A 158 -12.47 8.92 30.94
C ASP A 158 -12.41 7.74 29.94
N LEU A 159 -12.27 6.51 30.46
CA LEU A 159 -12.26 5.28 29.68
C LEU A 159 -13.60 4.52 29.82
N ARG A 160 -13.96 3.76 28.80
CA ARG A 160 -15.12 2.87 28.72
C ARG A 160 -14.81 1.55 29.45
N LEU A 161 -14.73 1.60 30.79
CA LEU A 161 -14.46 0.44 31.62
C LEU A 161 -15.57 -0.63 31.54
N ASP A 162 -16.76 -0.23 31.14
CA ASP A 162 -17.91 -1.11 30.85
C ASP A 162 -17.66 -2.09 29.69
N LEU A 163 -16.66 -1.83 28.82
CA LEU A 163 -16.21 -2.75 27.77
C LEU A 163 -15.29 -3.84 28.31
N LEU A 164 -14.63 -3.66 29.45
CA LEU A 164 -13.64 -4.62 29.97
C LEU A 164 -14.20 -6.02 30.27
N PRO A 165 -15.44 -6.21 30.74
CA PRO A 165 -16.01 -7.56 30.86
C PRO A 165 -16.05 -8.31 29.52
N MET A 166 -16.47 -7.65 28.44
CA MET A 166 -16.47 -8.22 27.08
C MET A 166 -15.04 -8.50 26.61
N VAL A 167 -14.11 -7.57 26.83
CA VAL A 167 -12.68 -7.73 26.48
C VAL A 167 -12.09 -8.97 27.15
N ARG A 168 -12.41 -9.21 28.43
CA ARG A 168 -11.95 -10.43 29.14
C ARG A 168 -12.51 -11.72 28.55
N ILE A 169 -13.80 -11.72 28.20
CA ILE A 169 -14.45 -12.87 27.57
C ILE A 169 -13.81 -13.16 26.21
N LEU A 170 -13.61 -12.15 25.39
CA LEU A 170 -12.99 -12.30 24.08
C LEU A 170 -11.54 -12.84 24.22
N ALA A 171 -10.76 -12.28 25.13
CA ALA A 171 -9.39 -12.71 25.37
C ALA A 171 -9.33 -14.17 25.87
N LYS A 172 -10.22 -14.56 26.76
CA LYS A 172 -10.35 -15.95 27.25
C LYS A 172 -10.67 -16.92 26.10
N ASN A 173 -11.66 -16.58 25.29
CA ASN A 173 -12.10 -17.42 24.17
C ASN A 173 -10.97 -17.59 23.14
N ASN A 174 -10.28 -16.50 22.82
CA ASN A 174 -9.16 -16.51 21.89
C ASN A 174 -7.95 -17.32 22.41
N ALA A 175 -7.74 -17.33 23.73
CA ALA A 175 -6.67 -18.10 24.39
C ALA A 175 -7.02 -19.58 24.65
N GLY A 176 -8.18 -20.05 24.18
CA GLY A 176 -8.59 -21.46 24.36
C GLY A 176 -9.11 -21.79 25.75
N GLY A 177 -9.64 -20.84 26.52
CA GLY A 177 -10.36 -21.07 27.77
C GLY A 177 -9.75 -20.44 29.04
N SER A 178 -8.54 -19.86 28.97
CA SER A 178 -7.94 -19.12 30.10
C SER A 178 -7.05 -17.98 29.60
N HIS A 179 -7.20 -16.80 30.21
CA HIS A 179 -6.36 -15.63 29.91
C HIS A 179 -6.01 -14.88 31.20
N LEU A 180 -4.80 -14.31 31.26
CA LEU A 180 -4.33 -13.58 32.43
C LEU A 180 -5.29 -12.45 32.86
N TRP A 181 -5.90 -11.78 31.90
CA TRP A 181 -6.80 -10.64 32.15
C TRP A 181 -8.06 -10.96 32.94
N GLU A 182 -8.47 -12.24 33.02
CA GLU A 182 -9.64 -12.65 33.82
C GLU A 182 -9.47 -12.35 35.32
N LYS A 183 -8.24 -12.49 35.83
CA LYS A 183 -7.92 -12.37 37.24
C LYS A 183 -7.40 -11.01 37.67
N LEU A 184 -7.09 -10.13 36.73
CA LEU A 184 -6.52 -8.82 37.01
C LEU A 184 -7.60 -7.78 37.34
N SER A 185 -7.29 -6.83 38.23
CA SER A 185 -8.08 -5.62 38.40
C SER A 185 -8.15 -4.85 37.05
N ASN A 186 -9.08 -3.90 36.91
CA ASN A 186 -9.13 -3.09 35.69
C ASN A 186 -7.82 -2.36 35.44
N MET A 187 -7.22 -1.76 36.49
CA MET A 187 -5.96 -1.04 36.36
C MET A 187 -4.79 -1.95 36.01
N ASP A 188 -4.72 -3.14 36.62
CA ASP A 188 -3.65 -4.08 36.31
C ASP A 188 -3.78 -4.69 34.91
N LEU A 189 -5.02 -4.88 34.42
CA LEU A 189 -5.27 -5.26 33.03
C LEU A 189 -4.73 -4.18 32.08
N LEU A 190 -5.07 -2.90 32.32
CA LEU A 190 -4.64 -1.80 31.46
C LEU A 190 -3.12 -1.64 31.48
N LYS A 191 -2.47 -1.82 32.65
CA LYS A 191 -1.00 -1.85 32.76
C LYS A 191 -0.40 -3.03 32.02
N SER A 192 -0.96 -4.24 32.17
CA SER A 192 -0.46 -5.45 31.50
C SER A 192 -0.62 -5.38 29.98
N ALA A 193 -1.61 -4.63 29.50
CA ALA A 193 -1.82 -4.33 28.08
C ALA A 193 -0.90 -3.23 27.55
N GLY A 194 -0.07 -2.60 28.41
CA GLY A 194 0.81 -1.48 28.04
C GLY A 194 0.09 -0.16 27.80
N LEU A 195 -1.15 -0.02 28.33
CA LEU A 195 -2.01 1.15 28.08
C LEU A 195 -1.81 2.26 29.14
N TYR A 196 -1.08 1.98 30.22
CA TYR A 196 -0.65 2.92 31.23
C TYR A 196 0.86 2.83 31.37
N ALA A 197 1.56 3.94 31.19
CA ALA A 197 3.02 3.99 31.16
C ALA A 197 3.53 5.31 31.73
N GLU A 198 4.81 5.32 32.10
CA GLU A 198 5.55 6.54 32.41
C GLU A 198 6.14 7.13 31.11
N ASP A 199 5.98 8.43 30.93
CA ASP A 199 6.70 9.19 29.94
C ASP A 199 8.11 9.49 30.45
N HIS A 200 9.09 8.80 29.92
CA HIS A 200 10.50 8.94 30.34
C HIS A 200 11.10 10.32 30.06
N VAL A 201 10.47 11.15 29.22
CA VAL A 201 10.91 12.52 28.92
C VAL A 201 10.44 13.48 30.01
N THR A 202 9.19 13.34 30.46
CA THR A 202 8.57 14.25 31.43
C THR A 202 8.54 13.70 32.86
N GLY A 203 8.82 12.40 33.05
CA GLY A 203 8.68 11.69 34.33
C GLY A 203 7.24 11.57 34.84
N LYS A 204 6.24 11.82 33.98
CA LYS A 204 4.82 11.74 34.32
C LYS A 204 4.23 10.43 33.81
N ASP A 205 3.53 9.75 34.68
CA ASP A 205 2.77 8.55 34.32
C ASP A 205 1.32 8.88 33.95
N GLY A 206 0.72 8.03 33.13
CA GLY A 206 -0.65 8.21 32.66
C GLY A 206 -1.08 7.21 31.57
N PHE A 207 -2.30 7.35 31.12
CA PHE A 207 -2.78 6.61 29.97
C PHE A 207 -2.17 7.16 28.68
N ASN A 208 -1.76 6.25 27.81
CA ASN A 208 -1.20 6.61 26.51
C ASN A 208 -2.28 6.72 25.44
N LEU A 209 -1.89 7.17 24.22
CA LEU A 209 -2.83 7.29 23.10
C LEU A 209 -3.50 5.95 22.75
N ALA A 210 -2.80 4.82 22.85
CA ALA A 210 -3.40 3.51 22.63
C ALA A 210 -4.58 3.26 23.58
N ALA A 211 -4.46 3.64 24.87
CA ALA A 211 -5.56 3.53 25.83
C ALA A 211 -6.76 4.37 25.44
N VAL A 212 -6.50 5.64 25.05
CA VAL A 212 -7.54 6.56 24.60
C VAL A 212 -8.24 6.03 23.35
N MET A 213 -7.47 5.57 22.36
CA MET A 213 -8.06 5.06 21.12
C MET A 213 -8.80 3.73 21.32
N LEU A 214 -8.29 2.82 22.14
CA LEU A 214 -8.92 1.51 22.37
C LEU A 214 -10.17 1.57 23.26
N LEU A 215 -10.15 2.42 24.30
CA LEU A 215 -11.15 2.40 25.37
C LEU A 215 -11.63 3.80 25.80
N GLY A 216 -11.21 4.86 25.14
CA GLY A 216 -11.64 6.24 25.49
C GLY A 216 -13.13 6.46 25.26
N ARG A 217 -13.72 7.38 26.04
CA ARG A 217 -15.03 7.94 25.74
C ARG A 217 -14.93 8.87 24.54
N ASP A 218 -16.01 9.06 23.80
CA ASP A 218 -16.01 9.85 22.56
C ASP A 218 -15.55 11.29 22.75
N GLU A 219 -15.89 11.90 23.87
CA GLU A 219 -15.43 13.26 24.23
C GLU A 219 -13.92 13.32 24.44
N VAL A 220 -13.34 12.30 25.08
CA VAL A 220 -11.89 12.21 25.32
C VAL A 220 -11.13 11.95 24.01
N ILE A 221 -11.68 11.10 23.15
CA ILE A 221 -11.11 10.83 21.82
C ILE A 221 -11.09 12.12 20.99
N ARG A 222 -12.19 12.89 20.99
CA ARG A 222 -12.28 14.18 20.27
C ARG A 222 -11.32 15.22 20.80
N ASP A 223 -11.06 15.24 22.12
CA ASP A 223 -10.11 16.14 22.72
C ASP A 223 -8.67 15.79 22.34
N VAL A 224 -8.31 14.50 22.38
CA VAL A 224 -6.95 14.01 22.11
C VAL A 224 -6.66 13.90 20.59
N CYS A 225 -7.62 13.45 19.81
CA CYS A 225 -7.52 13.23 18.36
C CYS A 225 -8.73 13.86 17.62
N PRO A 226 -8.79 15.19 17.51
CA PRO A 226 -9.97 15.89 16.97
C PRO A 226 -10.29 15.55 15.53
N ALA A 227 -9.32 15.07 14.75
CA ALA A 227 -9.51 14.66 13.35
C ALA A 227 -9.82 13.15 13.19
N TYR A 228 -9.91 12.41 14.31
CA TYR A 228 -10.21 10.98 14.24
C TYR A 228 -11.61 10.73 13.75
N GLN A 229 -11.73 10.09 12.61
CA GLN A 229 -12.97 9.68 11.99
C GLN A 229 -12.70 8.53 11.00
N THR A 230 -13.66 7.62 10.88
CA THR A 230 -13.69 6.63 9.80
C THR A 230 -15.06 6.70 9.12
N ASP A 231 -15.08 6.98 7.83
CA ASP A 231 -16.29 6.97 7.01
C ASP A 231 -16.44 5.63 6.30
N ALA A 232 -17.51 4.90 6.60
CA ALA A 232 -17.95 3.76 5.83
C ALA A 232 -19.03 4.19 4.82
N ILE A 233 -18.81 3.92 3.53
CA ILE A 233 -19.59 4.48 2.43
C ILE A 233 -19.97 3.38 1.44
N VAL A 234 -21.22 3.35 1.00
CA VAL A 234 -21.67 2.52 -0.14
C VAL A 234 -21.94 3.43 -1.33
N ARG A 235 -21.36 3.08 -2.49
CA ARG A 235 -21.50 3.78 -3.79
C ARG A 235 -21.71 2.78 -4.91
N LYS A 236 -22.76 1.97 -4.86
CA LYS A 236 -23.06 0.96 -5.89
C LYS A 236 -23.89 1.52 -7.02
N VAL A 237 -24.88 2.32 -6.70
CA VAL A 237 -25.86 2.90 -7.64
C VAL A 237 -25.58 4.40 -7.82
N ASN A 238 -25.38 5.12 -6.75
CA ASN A 238 -25.16 6.56 -6.78
C ASN A 238 -23.65 6.87 -6.66
N VAL A 239 -23.00 7.16 -7.81
CA VAL A 239 -21.55 7.42 -7.88
C VAL A 239 -21.21 8.84 -7.38
N ASP A 240 -22.09 9.82 -7.62
CA ASP A 240 -21.85 11.23 -7.25
C ASP A 240 -22.10 11.50 -5.77
N ARG A 241 -22.93 10.67 -5.15
CA ARG A 241 -23.24 10.73 -3.71
C ARG A 241 -22.87 9.40 -3.05
N TYR A 242 -23.75 8.90 -2.22
CA TYR A 242 -23.65 7.58 -1.58
C TYR A 242 -25.04 6.99 -1.43
N ASP A 243 -25.10 5.64 -1.51
CA ASP A 243 -26.35 4.89 -1.26
C ASP A 243 -26.58 4.73 0.24
N ASP A 244 -25.49 4.57 1.02
CA ASP A 244 -25.51 4.53 2.49
C ASP A 244 -24.17 5.04 3.05
N ARG A 245 -24.22 5.58 4.29
CA ARG A 245 -23.03 6.11 4.98
C ARG A 245 -23.13 5.94 6.48
N LEU A 246 -22.04 5.51 7.09
CA LEU A 246 -21.82 5.45 8.53
C LEU A 246 -20.53 6.21 8.88
N THR A 247 -20.63 7.22 9.71
CA THR A 247 -19.48 7.94 10.27
C THR A 247 -19.18 7.42 11.66
N VAL A 248 -17.97 6.87 11.87
CA VAL A 248 -17.54 6.29 13.14
C VAL A 248 -16.47 7.16 13.77
N VAL A 249 -16.70 7.60 15.01
CA VAL A 249 -15.84 8.51 15.79
C VAL A 249 -15.63 8.02 17.23
N THR A 250 -15.95 6.76 17.52
CA THR A 250 -15.84 6.13 18.85
C THR A 250 -14.54 5.34 19.01
N ASN A 251 -14.33 4.73 20.18
CA ASN A 251 -13.13 3.92 20.45
C ASN A 251 -13.00 2.72 19.48
N LEU A 252 -11.76 2.18 19.34
CA LEU A 252 -11.45 1.19 18.30
C LEU A 252 -12.18 -0.14 18.50
N VAL A 253 -12.52 -0.52 19.72
CA VAL A 253 -13.27 -1.76 19.99
C VAL A 253 -14.68 -1.62 19.41
N GLU A 254 -15.40 -0.54 19.72
CA GLU A 254 -16.72 -0.27 19.18
C GLU A 254 -16.69 0.12 17.70
N SER A 255 -15.63 0.82 17.26
CA SER A 255 -15.45 1.14 15.83
C SER A 255 -15.36 -0.11 14.98
N PHE A 256 -14.61 -1.13 15.43
CA PHE A 256 -14.52 -2.40 14.71
C PHE A 256 -15.91 -3.05 14.58
N GLU A 257 -16.66 -3.14 15.68
CA GLU A 257 -17.99 -3.76 15.67
C GLU A 257 -18.98 -3.02 14.74
N GLN A 258 -18.99 -1.69 14.78
CA GLN A 258 -19.87 -0.87 13.92
C GLN A 258 -19.49 -1.02 12.43
N LEU A 259 -18.21 -0.91 12.11
CA LEU A 259 -17.73 -1.05 10.74
C LEU A 259 -17.92 -2.47 10.18
N PHE A 260 -17.69 -3.50 11.02
CA PHE A 260 -17.90 -4.87 10.63
C PHE A 260 -19.39 -5.19 10.39
N LYS A 261 -20.28 -4.67 11.24
CA LYS A 261 -21.73 -4.76 11.03
C LYS A 261 -22.13 -4.08 9.71
N PHE A 262 -21.60 -2.89 9.43
CA PHE A 262 -21.85 -2.19 8.16
C PHE A 262 -21.37 -3.02 6.95
N ALA A 263 -20.15 -3.58 7.02
CA ALA A 263 -19.62 -4.46 5.97
C ALA A 263 -20.52 -5.69 5.72
N THR A 264 -20.97 -6.34 6.81
CA THR A 264 -21.83 -7.54 6.69
C THR A 264 -23.22 -7.24 6.14
N LEU A 265 -23.74 -6.00 6.31
CA LEU A 265 -25.01 -5.57 5.75
C LEU A 265 -24.94 -5.38 4.22
N HIS A 266 -23.83 -4.83 3.72
CA HIS A 266 -23.71 -4.38 2.33
C HIS A 266 -22.94 -5.32 1.40
N LEU A 267 -22.24 -6.33 1.95
CA LEU A 267 -21.47 -7.30 1.19
C LEU A 267 -22.17 -8.66 1.13
N PRO A 268 -22.22 -9.32 -0.03
CA PRO A 268 -22.75 -10.67 -0.15
C PRO A 268 -21.84 -11.68 0.54
N ASP A 269 -22.42 -12.67 1.22
CA ASP A 269 -21.68 -13.80 1.78
C ASP A 269 -21.69 -14.97 0.80
N LYS A 270 -20.51 -15.41 0.38
CA LYS A 270 -20.36 -16.56 -0.51
C LYS A 270 -20.15 -17.83 0.31
N PHE A 271 -20.86 -18.89 -0.08
CA PHE A 271 -20.72 -20.19 0.54
C PHE A 271 -19.34 -20.78 0.24
N TYR A 272 -18.59 -21.11 1.27
CA TYR A 272 -17.28 -21.75 1.15
C TYR A 272 -17.06 -22.74 2.28
N VAL A 273 -16.54 -23.92 1.95
CA VAL A 273 -16.21 -24.97 2.90
C VAL A 273 -14.72 -25.27 2.80
N GLU A 274 -14.02 -25.22 3.93
CA GLU A 274 -12.61 -25.61 4.02
C GLU A 274 -12.48 -26.80 5.00
N GLY A 275 -12.17 -27.95 4.45
CA GLY A 275 -12.24 -29.22 5.20
C GLY A 275 -13.69 -29.54 5.58
N ALA A 276 -13.96 -29.63 6.89
CA ALA A 276 -15.31 -29.87 7.42
C ALA A 276 -16.01 -28.59 7.93
N GLU A 277 -15.37 -27.42 7.80
CA GLU A 277 -15.87 -26.18 8.37
C GLU A 277 -16.41 -25.23 7.28
N ARG A 278 -17.62 -24.71 7.50
CA ARG A 278 -18.14 -23.59 6.72
C ARG A 278 -17.46 -22.30 7.15
N LYS A 279 -16.88 -21.57 6.20
CA LYS A 279 -16.27 -20.24 6.41
C LYS A 279 -17.00 -19.18 5.62
N SER A 280 -17.25 -18.04 6.23
CA SER A 280 -17.75 -16.85 5.56
C SER A 280 -16.56 -16.09 4.95
N LEU A 281 -16.39 -16.15 3.64
CA LEU A 281 -15.35 -15.43 2.92
C LEU A 281 -15.50 -13.92 3.12
N ARG A 282 -16.73 -13.39 3.05
CA ARG A 282 -17.06 -12.00 3.37
C ARG A 282 -16.50 -11.59 4.73
N ASN A 283 -16.81 -12.37 5.77
CA ASN A 283 -16.43 -12.01 7.13
C ASN A 283 -14.92 -12.03 7.32
N ILE A 284 -14.22 -12.99 6.69
CA ILE A 284 -12.75 -13.06 6.75
C ILE A 284 -12.13 -11.84 6.07
N VAL A 285 -12.54 -11.53 4.85
CA VAL A 285 -11.98 -10.43 4.05
C VAL A 285 -12.30 -9.07 4.70
N ALA A 286 -13.56 -8.83 5.07
CA ALA A 286 -13.97 -7.58 5.72
C ALA A 286 -13.24 -7.37 7.06
N ARG A 287 -13.11 -8.42 7.89
CA ARG A 287 -12.37 -8.36 9.16
C ARG A 287 -10.93 -7.92 8.92
N GLU A 288 -10.22 -8.59 8.02
CA GLU A 288 -8.81 -8.29 7.76
C GLU A 288 -8.62 -6.85 7.24
N MET A 289 -9.47 -6.37 6.34
CA MET A 289 -9.42 -4.99 5.85
C MET A 289 -9.66 -3.97 6.99
N LEU A 290 -10.69 -4.17 7.80
CA LEU A 290 -11.05 -3.24 8.87
C LEU A 290 -10.04 -3.25 10.00
N VAL A 291 -9.56 -4.42 10.41
CA VAL A 291 -8.50 -4.54 11.42
C VAL A 291 -7.22 -3.87 10.96
N ASN A 292 -6.81 -4.09 9.70
CA ASN A 292 -5.62 -3.42 9.14
C ASN A 292 -5.76 -1.90 9.18
N THR A 293 -6.90 -1.33 8.75
CA THR A 293 -7.16 0.11 8.81
C THR A 293 -7.08 0.67 10.24
N LEU A 294 -7.60 -0.05 11.24
CA LEU A 294 -7.58 0.40 12.62
C LEU A 294 -6.19 0.22 13.27
N MET A 295 -5.47 -0.86 12.96
CA MET A 295 -4.15 -1.14 13.54
C MET A 295 -3.00 -0.35 12.93
N HIS A 296 -3.07 -0.05 11.62
CA HIS A 296 -1.95 0.51 10.87
C HIS A 296 -2.12 2.00 10.53
N ARG A 297 -3.09 2.68 11.15
CA ARG A 297 -3.37 4.09 10.96
C ARG A 297 -2.40 4.98 11.76
N GLU A 298 -1.99 6.12 11.16
CA GLU A 298 -1.33 7.20 11.89
C GLU A 298 -2.37 8.13 12.51
N TYR A 299 -2.53 8.05 13.83
CA TYR A 299 -3.58 8.75 14.59
C TYR A 299 -3.30 10.25 14.79
N SER A 300 -2.07 10.72 14.61
CA SER A 300 -1.73 12.15 14.67
C SER A 300 -2.06 12.89 13.36
N SER A 301 -2.43 12.16 12.30
CA SER A 301 -2.77 12.75 11.00
C SER A 301 -4.21 13.27 10.97
N SER A 302 -4.41 14.41 10.30
CA SER A 302 -5.74 14.93 10.01
C SER A 302 -6.48 14.18 8.87
N TYR A 303 -5.83 13.23 8.19
CA TYR A 303 -6.45 12.45 7.14
C TYR A 303 -7.50 11.49 7.71
N GLN A 304 -8.73 11.62 7.25
CA GLN A 304 -9.85 10.77 7.67
C GLN A 304 -9.80 9.42 6.95
N ALA A 305 -9.91 8.34 7.73
CA ALA A 305 -9.95 7.00 7.14
C ALA A 305 -11.28 6.74 6.44
N LYS A 306 -11.24 5.87 5.42
CA LYS A 306 -12.45 5.47 4.68
C LYS A 306 -12.50 3.97 4.50
N PHE A 307 -13.72 3.43 4.56
CA PHE A 307 -14.07 2.11 4.06
C PHE A 307 -15.18 2.28 3.02
N VAL A 308 -14.89 1.97 1.76
CA VAL A 308 -15.81 2.24 0.66
C VAL A 308 -16.16 0.94 -0.06
N ILE A 309 -17.44 0.74 -0.32
CA ILE A 309 -18.00 -0.38 -1.08
C ILE A 309 -18.58 0.19 -2.38
N GLU A 310 -17.99 -0.17 -3.51
CA GLU A 310 -18.46 0.18 -4.86
C GLU A 310 -19.03 -1.06 -5.57
N GLN A 311 -19.45 -0.91 -6.81
CA GLN A 311 -20.06 -1.99 -7.60
C GLN A 311 -19.07 -3.14 -7.85
N ASP A 312 -17.82 -2.79 -8.18
CA ASP A 312 -16.78 -3.72 -8.66
C ASP A 312 -15.61 -3.91 -7.69
N ARG A 313 -15.61 -3.19 -6.57
CA ARG A 313 -14.55 -3.26 -5.56
C ARG A 313 -15.01 -2.73 -4.21
N MET A 314 -14.29 -3.11 -3.18
CA MET A 314 -14.28 -2.41 -1.89
C MET A 314 -12.84 -2.03 -1.54
N TYR A 315 -12.68 -0.93 -0.81
CA TYR A 315 -11.35 -0.51 -0.37
C TYR A 315 -11.38 0.17 0.99
N VAL A 316 -10.24 0.11 1.66
CA VAL A 316 -9.95 0.93 2.84
C VAL A 316 -8.77 1.83 2.54
N GLU A 317 -8.79 3.03 3.11
CA GLU A 317 -7.65 3.94 3.08
C GLU A 317 -7.51 4.68 4.41
N ASN A 318 -6.27 4.87 4.87
CA ASN A 318 -5.96 5.59 6.10
C ASN A 318 -4.60 6.26 6.02
N ALA A 319 -4.42 7.31 6.83
CA ALA A 319 -3.10 7.92 7.03
C ALA A 319 -2.08 6.87 7.48
N ASN A 320 -0.88 6.96 6.97
CA ASN A 320 0.18 6.00 7.22
C ASN A 320 1.53 6.68 7.43
N ARG A 321 2.44 6.00 8.11
CA ARG A 321 3.87 6.28 8.09
C ARG A 321 4.53 5.22 7.22
N ALA A 322 4.62 5.51 5.92
CA ALA A 322 5.16 4.58 4.96
C ALA A 322 6.62 4.23 5.24
N ARG A 323 7.00 2.96 5.07
CA ARG A 323 8.38 2.48 5.07
C ARG A 323 8.98 2.37 3.69
N PHE A 324 8.16 2.17 2.69
CA PHE A 324 8.53 2.20 1.28
C PHE A 324 7.34 2.78 0.48
N ASN A 325 7.51 2.97 -0.82
CA ASN A 325 6.45 3.44 -1.69
C ASN A 325 6.12 2.36 -2.72
N GLY A 326 4.83 2.11 -2.94
CA GLY A 326 4.37 1.23 -4.00
C GLY A 326 3.62 -0.01 -3.52
N PRO A 327 3.41 -1.00 -4.41
CA PRO A 327 2.60 -2.16 -4.12
C PRO A 327 3.29 -3.15 -3.18
N ILE A 328 2.55 -3.60 -2.16
CA ILE A 328 2.93 -4.74 -1.32
C ILE A 328 2.46 -6.02 -1.99
N THR A 329 3.38 -6.95 -2.16
CA THR A 329 3.16 -8.28 -2.72
C THR A 329 3.57 -9.35 -1.70
N LEU A 330 3.21 -10.60 -1.93
CA LEU A 330 3.67 -11.71 -1.07
C LEU A 330 5.20 -11.87 -1.03
N ARG A 331 5.93 -11.27 -1.97
CA ARG A 331 7.41 -11.34 -2.06
C ARG A 331 8.11 -10.28 -1.21
N ASN A 332 7.51 -9.08 -1.11
CA ASN A 332 8.06 -7.94 -0.36
C ASN A 332 7.28 -7.65 0.94
N LEU A 333 6.38 -8.57 1.33
CA LEU A 333 5.59 -8.43 2.54
C LEU A 333 6.47 -8.60 3.79
N GLU A 334 6.78 -7.49 4.44
CA GLU A 334 7.41 -7.44 5.74
C GLU A 334 6.39 -6.98 6.79
N PRO A 335 5.99 -7.88 7.73
CA PRO A 335 5.03 -7.52 8.77
C PRO A 335 5.61 -6.48 9.73
N PHE A 336 5.01 -5.31 9.73
CA PHE A 336 5.40 -4.23 10.64
C PHE A 336 4.17 -3.54 11.24
N PRO A 337 3.91 -3.69 12.54
CA PRO A 337 2.81 -2.99 13.18
C PRO A 337 3.15 -1.51 13.36
N LYS A 338 2.32 -0.62 12.79
CA LYS A 338 2.46 0.83 12.98
C LYS A 338 2.10 1.22 14.41
N ASN A 339 1.19 0.48 15.04
CA ASN A 339 0.74 0.66 16.42
C ASN A 339 0.83 -0.68 17.17
N PRO A 340 2.02 -1.07 17.69
CA PRO A 340 2.24 -2.38 18.32
C PRO A 340 1.39 -2.63 19.57
N LEU A 341 1.03 -1.60 20.37
CA LEU A 341 0.14 -1.77 21.54
C LEU A 341 -1.29 -2.08 21.10
N ILE A 342 -1.84 -1.31 20.15
CA ILE A 342 -3.16 -1.54 19.57
C ILE A 342 -3.20 -2.92 18.91
N ALA A 343 -2.16 -3.28 18.15
CA ALA A 343 -2.04 -4.59 17.52
C ALA A 343 -1.99 -5.73 18.52
N SER A 344 -1.25 -5.56 19.62
CA SER A 344 -1.19 -6.52 20.71
C SER A 344 -2.53 -6.70 21.42
N PHE A 345 -3.23 -5.59 21.67
CA PHE A 345 -4.55 -5.62 22.29
C PHE A 345 -5.57 -6.34 21.39
N PHE A 346 -5.65 -5.98 20.10
CA PHE A 346 -6.53 -6.65 19.13
C PHE A 346 -6.23 -8.13 18.97
N ARG A 347 -4.96 -8.52 19.03
CA ARG A 347 -4.56 -9.93 19.03
C ARG A 347 -5.04 -10.68 20.26
N ASN A 348 -4.91 -10.09 21.44
CA ASN A 348 -5.37 -10.72 22.67
C ASN A 348 -6.88 -10.97 22.64
N ILE A 349 -7.69 -10.05 22.13
CA ILE A 349 -9.16 -10.20 22.02
C ILE A 349 -9.62 -10.96 20.75
N GLY A 350 -8.69 -11.45 19.91
CA GLY A 350 -9.01 -12.25 18.74
C GLY A 350 -9.54 -11.47 17.54
N TYR A 351 -9.40 -10.13 17.52
CA TYR A 351 -9.75 -9.33 16.34
C TYR A 351 -8.70 -9.46 15.24
N SER A 352 -7.42 -9.59 15.61
CA SER A 352 -6.33 -9.91 14.68
C SER A 352 -5.63 -11.20 15.07
N GLU A 353 -4.94 -11.82 14.12
CA GLU A 353 -4.11 -12.99 14.31
C GLU A 353 -2.63 -12.63 14.49
N LYS A 354 -1.75 -13.64 14.41
CA LYS A 354 -0.29 -13.42 14.49
C LYS A 354 0.19 -12.51 13.37
N LEU A 355 1.20 -11.70 13.65
CA LEU A 355 1.80 -10.74 12.74
C LEU A 355 2.11 -11.38 11.36
N GLY A 356 1.66 -10.74 10.28
CA GLY A 356 1.92 -11.16 8.90
C GLY A 356 0.98 -12.23 8.36
N SER A 357 0.10 -12.83 9.17
CA SER A 357 -0.90 -13.78 8.67
C SER A 357 -2.07 -13.08 7.94
N GLY A 358 -2.43 -11.86 8.36
CA GLY A 358 -3.57 -11.11 7.82
C GLY A 358 -3.45 -10.83 6.32
N ALA A 359 -2.35 -10.25 5.87
CA ALA A 359 -2.14 -10.00 4.45
C ALA A 359 -2.12 -11.30 3.61
N ARG A 360 -1.47 -12.36 4.11
CA ARG A 360 -1.49 -13.67 3.45
C ARG A 360 -2.89 -14.26 3.34
N LYS A 361 -3.71 -14.08 4.39
CA LYS A 361 -5.12 -14.46 4.36
C LYS A 361 -5.92 -13.64 3.37
N MET A 362 -5.67 -12.34 3.28
CA MET A 362 -6.28 -11.48 2.31
C MET A 362 -5.99 -11.95 0.88
N PHE A 363 -4.74 -12.30 0.54
CA PHE A 363 -4.42 -12.86 -0.78
C PHE A 363 -5.12 -14.20 -1.01
N LYS A 364 -5.20 -15.09 -0.01
CA LYS A 364 -5.88 -16.39 -0.14
C LYS A 364 -7.40 -16.22 -0.28
N TYR A 365 -8.03 -15.61 0.72
CA TYR A 365 -9.49 -15.58 0.81
C TYR A 365 -10.11 -14.46 -0.05
N GLY A 366 -9.39 -13.35 -0.29
CA GLY A 366 -9.80 -12.30 -1.22
C GLY A 366 -9.91 -12.84 -2.64
N ARG A 367 -8.93 -13.63 -3.09
CA ARG A 367 -8.99 -14.31 -4.38
C ARG A 367 -10.15 -15.32 -4.45
N LEU A 368 -10.39 -16.10 -3.39
CA LEU A 368 -11.55 -17.00 -3.32
C LEU A 368 -12.88 -16.24 -3.31
N TYR A 369 -12.89 -15.00 -2.80
CA TYR A 369 -14.09 -14.18 -2.73
C TYR A 369 -14.47 -13.54 -4.07
N SER A 370 -13.50 -13.15 -4.91
CA SER A 370 -13.75 -12.39 -6.13
C SER A 370 -13.12 -12.94 -7.41
N GLY A 371 -12.27 -13.98 -7.33
CA GLY A 371 -11.46 -14.48 -8.44
C GLY A 371 -10.20 -13.69 -8.73
N VAL A 372 -9.97 -12.55 -8.04
CA VAL A 372 -8.84 -11.65 -8.28
C VAL A 372 -8.13 -11.34 -6.96
N ASP A 373 -6.80 -11.23 -7.01
CA ASP A 373 -6.00 -10.90 -5.84
C ASP A 373 -6.29 -9.46 -5.35
N PRO A 374 -6.27 -9.21 -4.04
CA PRO A 374 -6.33 -7.87 -3.50
C PRO A 374 -5.06 -7.09 -3.80
N GLU A 375 -5.17 -5.77 -3.86
CA GLU A 375 -4.05 -4.85 -4.01
C GLU A 375 -3.78 -4.16 -2.67
N PHE A 376 -2.50 -4.11 -2.28
CA PHE A 376 -2.03 -3.37 -1.12
C PHE A 376 -1.05 -2.31 -1.61
N ILE A 377 -1.28 -1.07 -1.22
CA ILE A 377 -0.45 0.07 -1.63
C ILE A 377 0.07 0.77 -0.38
N GLU A 378 1.38 0.77 -0.21
CA GLU A 378 2.06 1.51 0.86
C GLU A 378 2.46 2.89 0.33
N ASP A 379 2.02 3.94 0.99
CA ASP A 379 2.42 5.33 0.80
C ASP A 379 2.00 6.12 2.05
N ASP A 380 2.04 7.47 2.02
CA ASP A 380 1.51 8.33 3.10
C ASP A 380 0.01 8.08 3.35
N VAL A 381 -0.69 7.53 2.38
CA VAL A 381 -2.02 6.93 2.52
C VAL A 381 -1.93 5.45 2.18
N PHE A 382 -2.07 4.60 3.18
CA PHE A 382 -2.13 3.15 2.98
C PHE A 382 -3.49 2.75 2.43
N ARG A 383 -3.51 1.87 1.42
CA ARG A 383 -4.72 1.36 0.79
C ARG A 383 -4.73 -0.16 0.68
N ILE A 384 -5.89 -0.75 0.93
CA ILE A 384 -6.19 -2.14 0.54
C ILE A 384 -7.41 -2.08 -0.38
N ILE A 385 -7.26 -2.59 -1.59
CA ILE A 385 -8.33 -2.67 -2.60
C ILE A 385 -8.64 -4.14 -2.83
N GLN A 386 -9.88 -4.53 -2.56
CA GLN A 386 -10.40 -5.87 -2.84
C GLN A 386 -11.40 -5.78 -3.99
N PRO A 387 -11.12 -6.34 -5.15
CA PRO A 387 -12.09 -6.45 -6.22
C PRO A 387 -13.34 -7.22 -5.77
N LEU A 388 -14.50 -6.84 -6.29
CA LEU A 388 -15.77 -7.53 -6.08
C LEU A 388 -16.26 -8.08 -7.42
N ASN A 389 -16.77 -9.30 -7.40
CA ASN A 389 -17.41 -9.92 -8.57
C ASN A 389 -18.56 -10.82 -8.06
N GLU A 390 -19.78 -10.31 -8.14
CA GLU A 390 -20.97 -11.03 -7.67
C GLU A 390 -21.22 -12.31 -8.46
N ASN A 391 -20.81 -12.35 -9.72
CA ASN A 391 -20.99 -13.50 -10.63
C ASN A 391 -19.85 -14.53 -10.53
N TYR A 392 -18.79 -14.28 -9.79
CA TYR A 392 -17.70 -15.22 -9.62
C TYR A 392 -18.10 -16.36 -8.68
N SER A 393 -17.93 -17.60 -9.13
CA SER A 393 -18.02 -18.82 -8.30
C SER A 393 -16.75 -19.63 -8.48
N PHE A 394 -16.08 -19.99 -7.38
CA PHE A 394 -14.88 -20.83 -7.39
C PHE A 394 -15.17 -22.29 -7.81
N ASP A 395 -16.42 -22.75 -7.76
CA ASP A 395 -16.82 -24.09 -8.23
C ASP A 395 -16.77 -24.19 -9.75
N ALA A 396 -16.99 -23.10 -10.46
CA ALA A 396 -16.91 -23.05 -11.92
C ALA A 396 -15.49 -23.26 -12.50
N GLU A 397 -14.44 -23.02 -11.72
CA GLU A 397 -13.04 -23.28 -12.14
C GLU A 397 -12.65 -24.77 -12.00
N ASN A 398 -13.31 -25.54 -11.14
CA ASN A 398 -13.01 -26.94 -10.90
C ASN A 398 -13.69 -27.91 -11.91
N GLU A 399 -14.73 -27.46 -12.62
CA GLU A 399 -15.41 -28.27 -13.62
C GLU A 399 -14.68 -28.31 -14.99
N VAL A 400 -13.68 -27.44 -15.22
CA VAL A 400 -12.98 -27.30 -16.52
C VAL A 400 -11.55 -27.86 -16.54
N GLY A 401 -11.04 -28.45 -15.45
CA GLY A 401 -9.63 -28.80 -15.44
C GLY A 401 -9.17 -29.92 -14.53
N GLY A 402 -9.53 -31.15 -14.83
CA GLY A 402 -8.76 -32.29 -14.34
C GLY A 402 -7.44 -32.40 -15.09
N GLN A 403 -6.41 -31.67 -14.71
CA GLN A 403 -5.00 -32.06 -14.85
C GLN A 403 -4.07 -31.09 -14.05
N LYS A 404 -3.22 -31.72 -13.24
CA LYS A 404 -2.16 -31.08 -12.46
C LYS A 404 -1.19 -30.30 -13.32
N THR A 405 -0.90 -29.06 -13.02
CA THR A 405 0.44 -28.51 -13.26
C THR A 405 0.75 -27.30 -12.35
N THR A 406 1.97 -27.31 -11.91
CA THR A 406 2.77 -26.44 -11.05
C THR A 406 2.68 -24.94 -11.35
N GLN A 407 2.77 -24.18 -10.27
CA GLN A 407 2.87 -22.70 -10.18
C GLN A 407 3.72 -22.03 -11.25
N LYS A 408 3.12 -21.04 -11.92
CA LYS A 408 3.84 -19.89 -12.50
C LYS A 408 2.99 -18.60 -12.39
N SER A 409 3.69 -17.55 -12.05
CA SER A 409 3.31 -16.19 -11.65
C SER A 409 2.15 -15.46 -12.36
N SER A 410 1.38 -14.71 -11.56
CA SER A 410 0.13 -13.98 -11.81
C SER A 410 0.19 -12.74 -12.75
N VAL A 411 1.31 -12.38 -13.32
CA VAL A 411 1.41 -11.27 -14.30
C VAL A 411 1.04 -11.72 -15.73
N GLU A 412 1.06 -13.03 -15.98
CA GLU A 412 0.73 -13.59 -17.32
C GLU A 412 -0.77 -13.77 -17.57
N SER A 413 -1.66 -13.74 -16.56
CA SER A 413 -3.07 -14.11 -16.76
C SER A 413 -3.95 -12.98 -17.31
N SER A 414 -3.71 -11.71 -16.93
CA SER A 414 -4.45 -10.57 -17.50
C SER A 414 -4.01 -10.26 -18.94
N VAL A 415 -2.74 -10.49 -19.25
CA VAL A 415 -2.23 -10.39 -20.64
C VAL A 415 -2.73 -11.55 -21.50
N LYS A 416 -2.79 -12.78 -20.96
CA LYS A 416 -3.31 -13.96 -21.70
C LYS A 416 -4.81 -13.90 -21.99
N SER A 417 -5.62 -13.28 -21.12
CA SER A 417 -7.07 -13.16 -21.39
C SER A 417 -7.35 -12.11 -22.48
N SER A 418 -6.67 -10.97 -22.48
CA SER A 418 -6.81 -9.96 -23.52
C SER A 418 -6.22 -10.42 -24.87
N VAL A 419 -5.14 -11.20 -24.85
CA VAL A 419 -4.54 -11.80 -26.06
C VAL A 419 -5.48 -12.86 -26.65
N LYS A 420 -6.12 -13.73 -25.85
CA LYS A 420 -7.11 -14.71 -26.33
C LYS A 420 -8.35 -14.04 -26.95
N SER A 421 -8.83 -12.95 -26.37
CA SER A 421 -9.96 -12.19 -26.92
C SER A 421 -9.60 -11.47 -28.22
N SER A 422 -8.42 -10.90 -28.32
CA SER A 422 -7.93 -10.23 -29.54
C SER A 422 -7.74 -11.23 -30.69
N VAL A 423 -7.22 -12.44 -30.43
CA VAL A 423 -7.08 -13.50 -31.45
C VAL A 423 -8.43 -13.93 -31.98
N LYS A 424 -9.42 -14.18 -31.12
CA LYS A 424 -10.78 -14.56 -31.56
C LYS A 424 -11.49 -13.45 -32.34
N ILE A 425 -11.26 -12.17 -31.99
CA ILE A 425 -11.79 -11.02 -32.76
C ILE A 425 -11.19 -11.01 -34.16
N ILE A 426 -9.90 -11.27 -34.31
CA ILE A 426 -9.23 -11.37 -35.63
C ILE A 426 -9.79 -12.55 -36.44
N GLU A 427 -9.97 -13.72 -35.82
CA GLU A 427 -10.56 -14.91 -36.47
C GLU A 427 -11.97 -14.60 -36.99
N MET A 428 -12.83 -13.98 -36.16
CA MET A 428 -14.18 -13.60 -36.58
C MET A 428 -14.18 -12.56 -37.71
N MET A 429 -13.23 -11.62 -37.75
CA MET A 429 -13.07 -10.68 -38.85
C MET A 429 -12.54 -11.34 -40.15
N LYS A 430 -11.71 -12.37 -40.02
CA LYS A 430 -11.25 -13.18 -41.19
C LYS A 430 -12.38 -14.05 -41.75
N GLU A 431 -13.21 -14.67 -40.89
CA GLU A 431 -14.34 -15.49 -41.32
C GLU A 431 -15.50 -14.66 -41.91
N ASN A 432 -15.78 -13.52 -41.30
CA ASN A 432 -16.79 -12.59 -41.79
C ASN A 432 -16.29 -11.14 -41.71
N PRO A 433 -15.78 -10.57 -42.79
CA PRO A 433 -15.31 -9.19 -42.82
C PRO A 433 -16.37 -8.14 -42.51
N GLU A 434 -17.64 -8.43 -42.63
CA GLU A 434 -18.75 -7.53 -42.33
C GLU A 434 -19.25 -7.66 -40.87
N VAL A 435 -18.62 -8.51 -40.05
CA VAL A 435 -19.02 -8.72 -38.66
C VAL A 435 -19.07 -7.41 -37.86
N THR A 436 -20.16 -7.20 -37.14
CA THR A 436 -20.37 -6.00 -36.34
C THR A 436 -19.91 -6.18 -34.91
N ILE A 437 -19.57 -5.05 -34.24
CA ILE A 437 -19.13 -5.06 -32.83
C ILE A 437 -20.18 -5.72 -31.91
N PRO A 438 -21.49 -5.50 -32.04
CA PRO A 438 -22.50 -6.20 -31.24
C PRO A 438 -22.47 -7.72 -31.42
N ILE A 439 -22.34 -8.23 -32.65
CA ILE A 439 -22.26 -9.66 -32.97
C ILE A 439 -20.99 -10.26 -32.34
N MET A 440 -19.84 -9.59 -32.46
CA MET A 440 -18.61 -10.03 -31.81
C MET A 440 -18.75 -10.07 -30.28
N ALA A 441 -19.43 -9.08 -29.70
CA ALA A 441 -19.68 -9.00 -28.27
C ALA A 441 -20.55 -10.15 -27.78
N GLU A 442 -21.62 -10.45 -28.47
CA GLU A 442 -22.53 -11.55 -28.16
C GLU A 442 -21.84 -12.91 -28.28
N THR A 443 -21.14 -13.16 -29.42
CA THR A 443 -20.43 -14.43 -29.68
C THR A 443 -19.31 -14.69 -28.67
N LEU A 444 -18.58 -13.63 -28.24
CA LEU A 444 -17.46 -13.72 -27.28
C LEU A 444 -17.92 -13.60 -25.84
N ARG A 445 -19.21 -13.38 -25.59
CA ARG A 445 -19.77 -13.08 -24.25
C ARG A 445 -19.05 -11.93 -23.56
N LEU A 446 -18.73 -10.85 -24.32
CA LEU A 446 -18.09 -9.64 -23.86
C LEU A 446 -19.06 -8.46 -23.98
N THR A 447 -18.78 -7.38 -23.27
CA THR A 447 -19.50 -6.12 -23.49
C THR A 447 -19.07 -5.46 -24.80
N THR A 448 -19.95 -4.73 -25.48
CA THR A 448 -19.63 -3.99 -26.69
C THR A 448 -18.43 -3.06 -26.51
N ARG A 449 -18.38 -2.39 -25.35
CA ARG A 449 -17.24 -1.51 -24.96
C ARG A 449 -15.91 -2.26 -24.81
N ALA A 450 -15.94 -3.51 -24.35
CA ALA A 450 -14.73 -4.34 -24.25
C ALA A 450 -14.24 -4.76 -25.64
N VAL A 451 -15.15 -5.07 -26.57
CA VAL A 451 -14.80 -5.39 -27.96
C VAL A 451 -14.27 -4.14 -28.67
N GLU A 452 -14.92 -2.98 -28.53
CA GLU A 452 -14.45 -1.69 -29.09
C GLU A 452 -13.02 -1.36 -28.65
N LYS A 453 -12.72 -1.53 -27.35
CA LYS A 453 -11.38 -1.30 -26.81
C LYS A 453 -10.34 -2.27 -27.38
N ASN A 454 -10.70 -3.53 -27.63
CA ASN A 454 -9.81 -4.50 -28.25
C ASN A 454 -9.60 -4.19 -29.74
N VAL A 455 -10.66 -3.84 -30.47
CA VAL A 455 -10.59 -3.43 -31.88
C VAL A 455 -9.72 -2.19 -32.04
N ALA A 456 -9.91 -1.15 -31.20
CA ALA A 456 -9.09 0.05 -31.22
C ALA A 456 -7.58 -0.25 -30.98
N LYS A 457 -7.27 -1.20 -30.08
CA LYS A 457 -5.88 -1.66 -29.87
C LYS A 457 -5.31 -2.39 -31.10
N LEU A 458 -6.12 -3.19 -31.77
CA LEU A 458 -5.70 -3.91 -33.00
C LEU A 458 -5.49 -2.96 -34.15
N GLN A 459 -6.32 -1.92 -34.28
CA GLN A 459 -6.15 -0.83 -35.25
C GLN A 459 -4.88 -0.01 -34.97
N ALA A 460 -4.65 0.36 -33.71
CA ALA A 460 -3.44 1.10 -33.30
C ALA A 460 -2.13 0.31 -33.56
N LYS A 461 -2.22 -1.04 -33.57
CA LYS A 461 -1.09 -1.93 -33.92
C LYS A 461 -0.98 -2.23 -35.41
N GLY A 462 -1.87 -1.68 -36.25
CA GLY A 462 -1.89 -1.93 -37.70
C GLY A 462 -2.26 -3.37 -38.09
N ILE A 463 -2.90 -4.13 -37.18
CA ILE A 463 -3.30 -5.54 -37.45
C ILE A 463 -4.65 -5.62 -38.18
N VAL A 464 -5.56 -4.68 -37.88
CA VAL A 464 -6.87 -4.61 -38.53
C VAL A 464 -7.17 -3.18 -38.97
N LYS A 465 -7.89 -3.02 -40.07
CA LYS A 465 -8.33 -1.74 -40.61
C LYS A 465 -9.80 -1.78 -40.98
N ARG A 466 -10.53 -0.70 -40.73
CA ARG A 466 -11.90 -0.53 -41.25
C ARG A 466 -11.86 0.10 -42.61
N VAL A 467 -12.50 -0.52 -43.58
CA VAL A 467 -12.62 -0.01 -44.96
C VAL A 467 -14.08 0.29 -45.25
N GLY A 468 -14.37 1.53 -45.70
CA GLY A 468 -15.71 2.00 -46.01
C GLY A 468 -16.40 2.73 -44.83
N PRO A 469 -17.67 3.16 -45.02
CA PRO A 469 -18.44 3.91 -44.04
C PRO A 469 -18.89 3.03 -42.86
N ASP A 470 -19.34 3.66 -41.76
CA ASP A 470 -19.79 2.97 -40.54
C ASP A 470 -20.94 1.96 -40.78
N LYS A 471 -21.83 2.27 -41.73
CA LYS A 471 -22.85 1.32 -42.21
C LYS A 471 -22.45 0.81 -43.62
N GLY A 472 -22.19 -0.51 -43.70
CA GLY A 472 -21.83 -1.18 -44.94
C GLY A 472 -20.32 -1.25 -45.26
N GLY A 473 -19.45 -0.83 -44.34
CA GLY A 473 -18.01 -1.09 -44.44
C GLY A 473 -17.60 -2.44 -43.89
N HIS A 474 -16.38 -2.92 -44.20
CA HIS A 474 -15.84 -4.20 -43.79
C HIS A 474 -14.49 -4.07 -43.06
N TRP A 475 -14.12 -5.13 -42.38
CA TRP A 475 -12.83 -5.24 -41.69
C TRP A 475 -11.80 -5.89 -42.61
N GLU A 476 -10.65 -5.32 -42.72
CA GLU A 476 -9.48 -5.86 -43.38
C GLU A 476 -8.44 -6.25 -42.34
N VAL A 477 -8.04 -7.52 -42.33
CA VAL A 477 -6.98 -8.03 -41.47
C VAL A 477 -5.68 -7.99 -42.27
N LEU A 478 -4.72 -7.20 -41.79
CA LEU A 478 -3.41 -6.99 -42.40
C LEU A 478 -2.48 -8.10 -41.88
N ASP A 479 -2.09 -9.03 -42.77
CA ASP A 479 -1.06 -10.01 -42.44
C ASP A 479 0.32 -9.30 -42.45
N ASN A 480 0.97 -9.22 -41.28
CA ASN A 480 2.37 -8.82 -41.15
C ASN A 480 3.22 -10.06 -40.88
#